data_51a76b93c2590d0c1a8192e568f5477b
#
_entry.id   51a76b93c2590d0c1a8192e568f5477b
#
_cell.length_a   1.000
_cell.length_b   1.000
_cell.length_c   1.000
_cell.angle_alpha   90.00
_cell.angle_beta   90.00
_cell.angle_gamma   90.00
#
_symmetry.space_group_name_H-M   'P 1'
#
loop_
_entity.id
_entity.type
_entity.pdbx_description
1 polymer ?
#
loop_
_entity_poly.entity_id
_entity_poly.type
_entity_poly.pdbx_seq_one_letter_code
_entity_poly.pdbx_strand_id
1 'polypeptide(L)'
;PPFHLPVSRDQTGLVAWKDAANEVRLLMASYNYEDGLDLGSPVREYRFKEKKTVDGFPGQQASIGVLTLGDVDRDGDLDLFMGARAMPGRYPTPPSSFLFLNENGVFKLDEERSKLFKSIGMVKSASWVDIDRDGFPELFVALEWGAICFFRNDSGQLVDQTAEVGLSEKLGWWSGMAFGDFDENGTIDFVAGNLGVNGPHQKYLHHPLRLYHADMDGNQVIDIVRSHYEEEIGAYVPDLQLGALARGIPVVSDHYTSYRVFGQQTVSQVSENL
;
A
#
# COMPACT_ATOMS: atom_id res chain seq x y z
N PRO A 1 -17.36 -27.94 3.33
CA PRO A 1 -17.04 -26.66 2.71
C PRO A 1 -15.53 -26.48 2.65
N PRO A 2 -14.96 -25.84 1.61
CA PRO A 2 -13.52 -25.68 1.45
C PRO A 2 -12.87 -24.76 2.48
N PHE A 3 -13.66 -23.96 3.22
CA PHE A 3 -13.19 -22.89 4.09
C PHE A 3 -13.18 -23.23 5.59
N HIS A 4 -13.23 -24.51 5.97
CA HIS A 4 -13.16 -24.91 7.38
C HIS A 4 -11.76 -25.30 7.85
N LEU A 5 -10.77 -25.30 6.96
CA LEU A 5 -9.38 -25.50 7.34
C LEU A 5 -8.79 -24.16 7.83
N PRO A 6 -8.05 -24.16 8.93
CA PRO A 6 -7.34 -22.98 9.38
C PRO A 6 -6.37 -22.48 8.32
N VAL A 7 -6.30 -21.16 8.13
CA VAL A 7 -5.26 -20.52 7.35
C VAL A 7 -4.16 -20.06 8.29
N SER A 8 -2.91 -20.24 7.88
CA SER A 8 -1.73 -19.89 8.69
C SER A 8 -1.34 -18.42 8.59
N ARG A 9 -2.00 -17.64 7.73
CA ARG A 9 -1.69 -16.23 7.46
C ARG A 9 -2.98 -15.43 7.41
N ASP A 10 -2.91 -14.17 7.86
CA ASP A 10 -4.02 -13.22 7.70
C ASP A 10 -4.31 -12.97 6.22
N GLN A 11 -5.57 -13.12 5.84
CA GLN A 11 -6.02 -12.88 4.48
C GLN A 11 -6.31 -11.39 4.29
N THR A 12 -5.83 -10.81 3.19
CA THR A 12 -5.85 -9.36 2.95
C THR A 12 -6.68 -8.95 1.77
N GLY A 13 -6.61 -9.68 0.67
CA GLY A 13 -7.33 -9.40 -0.56
C GLY A 13 -7.97 -10.65 -1.13
N LEU A 14 -9.18 -10.51 -1.68
CA LEU A 14 -9.93 -11.58 -2.31
C LEU A 14 -10.49 -11.06 -3.63
N VAL A 15 -10.20 -11.74 -4.73
CA VAL A 15 -10.84 -11.51 -6.02
C VAL A 15 -11.23 -12.83 -6.67
N ALA A 16 -12.35 -12.81 -7.38
CA ALA A 16 -12.82 -13.97 -8.11
C ALA A 16 -13.01 -13.63 -9.59
N TRP A 17 -12.65 -14.56 -10.44
CA TRP A 17 -12.88 -14.44 -11.88
C TRP A 17 -13.32 -15.78 -12.47
N LYS A 18 -13.69 -15.75 -13.74
CA LYS A 18 -13.94 -16.96 -14.51
C LYS A 18 -12.79 -17.17 -15.50
N ASP A 19 -12.26 -18.38 -15.52
CA ASP A 19 -11.25 -18.75 -16.51
C ASP A 19 -11.87 -19.00 -17.91
N ALA A 20 -11.03 -19.30 -18.90
CA ALA A 20 -11.46 -19.58 -20.27
C ALA A 20 -12.46 -20.76 -20.38
N ALA A 21 -12.48 -21.67 -19.40
CA ALA A 21 -13.46 -22.75 -19.28
C ALA A 21 -14.76 -22.32 -18.57
N ASN A 22 -14.94 -21.02 -18.28
CA ASN A 22 -16.04 -20.44 -17.50
C ASN A 22 -16.14 -21.01 -16.07
N GLU A 23 -15.02 -21.50 -15.52
CA GLU A 23 -14.95 -22.00 -14.16
C GLU A 23 -14.54 -20.88 -13.20
N VAL A 24 -15.21 -20.83 -12.05
CA VAL A 24 -14.90 -19.81 -11.02
C VAL A 24 -13.58 -20.17 -10.33
N ARG A 25 -12.69 -19.18 -10.26
CA ARG A 25 -11.43 -19.17 -9.53
C ARG A 25 -11.47 -18.10 -8.46
N LEU A 26 -10.77 -18.30 -7.36
CA LEU A 26 -10.63 -17.32 -6.28
C LEU A 26 -9.15 -17.12 -5.99
N LEU A 27 -8.67 -15.88 -6.09
CA LEU A 27 -7.36 -15.49 -5.60
C LEU A 27 -7.49 -14.93 -4.19
N MET A 28 -6.58 -15.34 -3.33
CA MET A 28 -6.51 -14.98 -1.92
C MET A 28 -5.11 -14.46 -1.62
N ALA A 29 -5.00 -13.17 -1.34
CA ALA A 29 -3.75 -12.58 -0.87
C ALA A 29 -3.62 -12.75 0.65
N SER A 30 -2.40 -12.75 1.14
CA SER A 30 -2.10 -12.89 2.57
C SER A 30 -0.89 -12.06 2.98
N TYR A 31 -0.83 -11.74 4.27
CA TYR A 31 0.41 -11.30 4.90
C TYR A 31 1.37 -12.49 5.05
N ASN A 32 2.65 -12.17 5.23
CA ASN A 32 3.72 -13.17 5.38
C ASN A 32 4.61 -12.92 6.62
N TYR A 33 4.15 -12.10 7.55
CA TYR A 33 4.92 -11.79 8.76
C TYR A 33 4.73 -12.80 9.90
N GLU A 34 3.66 -13.63 9.85
CA GLU A 34 3.38 -14.59 10.92
C GLU A 34 4.27 -15.83 10.85
N ASP A 35 4.66 -16.27 9.67
CA ASP A 35 5.41 -17.50 9.48
C ASP A 35 6.90 -17.31 9.18
N GLY A 36 7.33 -16.05 8.98
CA GLY A 36 8.72 -15.71 8.67
C GLY A 36 9.21 -16.28 7.33
N LEU A 37 8.31 -16.69 6.44
CA LEU A 37 8.66 -17.26 5.14
C LEU A 37 8.77 -16.19 4.08
N ASP A 38 9.95 -15.67 3.86
CA ASP A 38 10.23 -14.62 2.87
C ASP A 38 9.97 -15.05 1.41
N LEU A 39 9.85 -16.34 1.16
CA LEU A 39 9.78 -16.93 -0.18
C LEU A 39 8.49 -17.69 -0.46
N GLY A 40 7.55 -17.74 0.49
CA GLY A 40 6.24 -18.36 0.26
C GLY A 40 5.38 -17.55 -0.70
N SER A 41 4.54 -18.20 -1.50
CA SER A 41 3.57 -17.51 -2.35
C SER A 41 2.63 -16.66 -1.50
N PRO A 42 2.59 -15.33 -1.71
CA PRO A 42 1.69 -14.44 -0.96
C PRO A 42 0.26 -14.46 -1.52
N VAL A 43 0.06 -15.07 -2.68
CA VAL A 43 -1.25 -15.22 -3.31
C VAL A 43 -1.50 -16.66 -3.68
N ARG A 44 -2.62 -17.19 -3.22
CA ARG A 44 -3.08 -18.54 -3.50
C ARG A 44 -4.32 -18.51 -4.37
N GLU A 45 -4.41 -19.48 -5.27
CA GLU A 45 -5.59 -19.71 -6.10
C GLU A 45 -6.40 -20.87 -5.55
N TYR A 46 -7.70 -20.66 -5.30
CA TYR A 46 -8.63 -21.72 -5.01
C TYR A 46 -9.46 -22.08 -6.24
N ARG A 47 -9.41 -23.37 -6.62
CA ARG A 47 -10.13 -23.94 -7.75
C ARG A 47 -11.34 -24.71 -7.26
N PHE A 48 -12.53 -24.15 -7.49
CA PHE A 48 -13.78 -24.68 -6.92
C PHE A 48 -14.13 -26.09 -7.42
N LYS A 49 -13.92 -26.37 -8.70
CA LYS A 49 -14.20 -27.69 -9.30
C LYS A 49 -13.28 -28.77 -8.75
N GLU A 50 -12.01 -28.46 -8.64
CA GLU A 50 -10.99 -29.37 -8.12
C GLU A 50 -10.99 -29.43 -6.59
N LYS A 51 -11.65 -28.50 -5.92
CA LYS A 51 -11.62 -28.28 -4.46
C LYS A 51 -10.19 -28.22 -3.92
N LYS A 52 -9.31 -27.54 -4.64
CA LYS A 52 -7.88 -27.48 -4.37
C LYS A 52 -7.39 -26.03 -4.29
N THR A 53 -6.49 -25.78 -3.35
CA THR A 53 -5.68 -24.56 -3.31
C THR A 53 -4.32 -24.84 -3.95
N VAL A 54 -3.86 -23.91 -4.79
CA VAL A 54 -2.54 -23.97 -5.45
C VAL A 54 -1.79 -22.68 -5.23
N ASP A 55 -0.47 -22.76 -5.12
CA ASP A 55 0.43 -21.63 -5.09
C ASP A 55 0.75 -21.28 -6.55
N GLY A 56 0.03 -20.30 -7.08
CA GLY A 56 0.12 -19.92 -8.51
C GLY A 56 1.05 -18.75 -8.81
N PHE A 57 1.59 -18.12 -7.77
CA PHE A 57 2.40 -16.90 -7.90
C PHE A 57 3.78 -17.09 -7.27
N PRO A 58 4.82 -16.44 -7.82
CA PRO A 58 6.16 -16.50 -7.23
C PRO A 58 6.15 -15.92 -5.81
N GLY A 59 6.99 -16.48 -4.96
CA GLY A 59 7.24 -15.96 -3.62
C GLY A 59 7.87 -14.57 -3.69
N GLN A 60 7.55 -13.73 -2.70
CA GLN A 60 8.14 -12.41 -2.55
C GLN A 60 8.21 -12.00 -1.07
N GLN A 61 9.09 -11.04 -0.78
CA GLN A 61 9.30 -10.56 0.58
C GLN A 61 8.16 -9.71 1.11
N ALA A 62 7.50 -8.95 0.25
CA ALA A 62 6.42 -8.07 0.67
C ALA A 62 5.11 -8.82 0.90
N SER A 63 4.41 -8.46 1.97
CA SER A 63 3.00 -8.83 2.17
C SER A 63 2.14 -8.18 1.09
N ILE A 64 1.13 -8.89 0.59
CA ILE A 64 0.17 -8.35 -0.37
C ILE A 64 -1.03 -7.79 0.38
N GLY A 65 -1.41 -6.54 0.03
CA GLY A 65 -2.56 -5.85 0.62
C GLY A 65 -3.79 -5.89 -0.28
N VAL A 66 -3.59 -5.77 -1.57
CA VAL A 66 -4.67 -5.57 -2.55
C VAL A 66 -4.48 -6.46 -3.76
N LEU A 67 -5.59 -7.03 -4.22
CA LEU A 67 -5.72 -7.65 -5.54
C LEU A 67 -6.84 -6.91 -6.30
N THR A 68 -6.59 -6.53 -7.54
CA THR A 68 -7.64 -5.99 -8.41
C THR A 68 -7.47 -6.50 -9.84
N LEU A 69 -8.60 -6.79 -10.49
CA LEU A 69 -8.65 -7.36 -11.84
C LEU A 69 -9.17 -6.33 -12.83
N GLY A 70 -8.54 -6.24 -14.01
CA GLY A 70 -8.96 -5.42 -15.13
C GLY A 70 -8.38 -5.95 -16.42
N ASP A 71 -9.07 -5.77 -17.53
CA ASP A 71 -8.61 -6.15 -18.87
C ASP A 71 -7.73 -5.00 -19.42
N VAL A 72 -6.41 -5.08 -19.13
CA VAL A 72 -5.46 -3.98 -19.33
C VAL A 72 -5.12 -3.79 -20.81
N ASP A 73 -5.04 -4.87 -21.57
CA ASP A 73 -4.65 -4.86 -23.00
C ASP A 73 -5.81 -5.17 -23.94
N ARG A 74 -7.01 -5.34 -23.36
CA ARG A 74 -8.28 -5.53 -24.09
C ARG A 74 -8.32 -6.79 -24.93
N ASP A 75 -7.70 -7.85 -24.43
CA ASP A 75 -7.73 -9.18 -25.05
C ASP A 75 -8.95 -10.02 -24.63
N GLY A 76 -9.71 -9.56 -23.62
CA GLY A 76 -10.92 -10.18 -23.09
C GLY A 76 -10.67 -11.03 -21.84
N ASP A 77 -9.43 -11.21 -21.43
CA ASP A 77 -9.04 -11.86 -20.18
C ASP A 77 -8.79 -10.79 -19.09
N LEU A 78 -9.13 -11.09 -17.83
CA LEU A 78 -8.88 -10.15 -16.73
C LEU A 78 -7.47 -10.31 -16.18
N ASP A 79 -6.67 -9.26 -16.24
CA ASP A 79 -5.33 -9.15 -15.71
C ASP A 79 -5.33 -8.80 -14.23
N LEU A 80 -4.24 -9.10 -13.52
CA LEU A 80 -4.14 -8.92 -12.09
C LEU A 80 -3.09 -7.85 -11.71
N PHE A 81 -3.53 -6.77 -11.07
CA PHE A 81 -2.63 -5.93 -10.28
C PHE A 81 -2.53 -6.47 -8.85
N MET A 82 -1.30 -6.72 -8.40
CA MET A 82 -0.95 -7.21 -7.09
C MET A 82 -0.26 -6.08 -6.31
N GLY A 83 -1.03 -5.42 -5.43
CA GLY A 83 -0.58 -4.30 -4.64
C GLY A 83 0.11 -4.74 -3.34
N ALA A 84 1.40 -4.46 -3.22
CA ALA A 84 2.18 -4.78 -2.03
C ALA A 84 1.90 -3.81 -0.89
N ARG A 85 1.79 -4.34 0.33
CA ARG A 85 1.39 -3.59 1.52
C ARG A 85 2.54 -3.18 2.42
N ALA A 86 3.42 -4.10 2.74
CA ALA A 86 4.55 -3.86 3.62
C ALA A 86 5.61 -4.95 3.48
N MET A 87 6.84 -4.60 3.79
CA MET A 87 7.93 -5.57 3.96
C MET A 87 8.03 -5.92 5.44
N PRO A 88 7.90 -7.21 5.85
CA PRO A 88 8.03 -7.63 7.23
C PRO A 88 9.33 -7.13 7.88
N GLY A 89 9.23 -6.55 9.08
CA GLY A 89 10.39 -6.01 9.80
C GLY A 89 11.03 -4.76 9.19
N ARG A 90 10.49 -4.23 8.09
CA ARG A 90 11.07 -3.06 7.38
C ARG A 90 10.06 -1.94 7.12
N TYR A 91 8.95 -1.92 7.83
CA TYR A 91 8.01 -0.80 7.75
C TYR A 91 8.73 0.51 8.13
N PRO A 92 8.55 1.61 7.40
CA PRO A 92 7.67 1.86 6.26
C PRO A 92 8.37 1.82 4.90
N THR A 93 9.40 1.00 4.73
CA THR A 93 10.14 0.89 3.45
C THR A 93 9.17 0.58 2.31
N PRO A 94 9.17 1.37 1.22
CA PRO A 94 8.26 1.19 0.09
C PRO A 94 8.46 -0.15 -0.61
N PRO A 95 7.46 -1.06 -0.63
CA PRO A 95 7.53 -2.27 -1.41
C PRO A 95 7.25 -2.02 -2.89
N SER A 96 7.61 -2.98 -3.74
CA SER A 96 7.23 -3.00 -5.15
C SER A 96 5.93 -3.79 -5.33
N SER A 97 5.06 -3.31 -6.21
CA SER A 97 3.84 -3.99 -6.66
C SER A 97 4.05 -4.57 -8.06
N PHE A 98 3.13 -5.42 -8.52
CA PHE A 98 3.30 -6.18 -9.75
C PHE A 98 2.02 -6.23 -10.58
N LEU A 99 2.20 -6.28 -11.90
CA LEU A 99 1.15 -6.58 -12.86
C LEU A 99 1.39 -7.97 -13.48
N PHE A 100 0.34 -8.76 -13.55
CA PHE A 100 0.35 -10.06 -14.21
C PHE A 100 -0.70 -10.04 -15.31
N LEU A 101 -0.29 -10.35 -16.54
CA LEU A 101 -1.22 -10.57 -17.63
C LEU A 101 -1.80 -11.98 -17.56
N ASN A 102 -3.07 -12.10 -17.88
CA ASN A 102 -3.78 -13.36 -17.89
C ASN A 102 -3.83 -13.89 -19.32
N GLU A 103 -3.10 -14.93 -19.61
CA GLU A 103 -3.16 -15.60 -20.90
C GLU A 103 -3.96 -16.91 -20.78
N ASN A 104 -5.25 -16.89 -21.15
CA ASN A 104 -6.14 -18.06 -21.10
C ASN A 104 -6.21 -18.73 -19.71
N GLY A 105 -6.28 -17.94 -18.64
CA GLY A 105 -6.38 -18.43 -17.27
C GLY A 105 -5.05 -18.69 -16.58
N VAL A 106 -3.93 -18.30 -17.19
CA VAL A 106 -2.57 -18.40 -16.63
C VAL A 106 -1.99 -17.00 -16.45
N PHE A 107 -1.78 -16.60 -15.21
CA PHE A 107 -1.16 -15.30 -14.90
C PHE A 107 0.36 -15.33 -15.13
N LYS A 108 0.86 -14.43 -15.96
CA LYS A 108 2.28 -14.23 -16.25
C LYS A 108 2.72 -12.84 -15.82
N LEU A 109 3.84 -12.74 -15.13
CA LEU A 109 4.40 -11.46 -14.71
C LEU A 109 4.72 -10.59 -15.95
N ASP A 110 4.13 -9.41 -16.00
CA ASP A 110 4.54 -8.37 -16.95
C ASP A 110 5.68 -7.55 -16.34
N GLU A 111 6.91 -7.93 -16.67
CA GLU A 111 8.11 -7.29 -16.13
C GLU A 111 8.25 -5.83 -16.59
N GLU A 112 7.78 -5.50 -17.80
CA GLU A 112 7.93 -4.16 -18.36
C GLU A 112 6.99 -3.17 -17.67
N ARG A 113 5.69 -3.47 -17.60
CA ARG A 113 4.73 -2.59 -16.92
C ARG A 113 4.93 -2.59 -15.41
N SER A 114 5.41 -3.69 -14.82
CA SER A 114 5.73 -3.74 -13.38
C SER A 114 6.86 -2.80 -12.95
N LYS A 115 7.69 -2.32 -13.87
CA LYS A 115 8.71 -1.30 -13.57
C LYS A 115 8.10 0.01 -13.05
N LEU A 116 6.89 0.36 -13.47
CA LEU A 116 6.14 1.53 -12.99
C LEU A 116 5.81 1.43 -11.49
N PHE A 117 5.70 0.21 -10.98
CA PHE A 117 5.29 -0.08 -9.61
C PHE A 117 6.47 -0.43 -8.69
N LYS A 118 7.71 -0.25 -9.17
CA LYS A 118 8.90 -0.48 -8.37
C LYS A 118 8.98 0.52 -7.22
N SER A 119 8.98 0.01 -5.99
CA SER A 119 9.00 0.84 -4.77
C SER A 119 7.93 1.93 -4.77
N ILE A 120 6.76 1.65 -5.34
CA ILE A 120 5.65 2.62 -5.45
C ILE A 120 5.15 3.07 -4.07
N GLY A 121 5.25 2.22 -3.07
CA GLY A 121 4.77 2.49 -1.72
C GLY A 121 3.83 1.41 -1.20
N MET A 122 3.27 1.66 -0.03
CA MET A 122 2.40 0.73 0.67
C MET A 122 0.96 0.87 0.17
N VAL A 123 0.54 -0.05 -0.70
CA VAL A 123 -0.78 -0.02 -1.35
C VAL A 123 -1.87 -0.40 -0.35
N LYS A 124 -2.87 0.48 -0.19
CA LYS A 124 -4.06 0.28 0.65
C LYS A 124 -5.32 -0.02 -0.16
N SER A 125 -5.41 0.55 -1.35
CA SER A 125 -6.51 0.32 -2.29
C SER A 125 -6.01 0.49 -3.71
N ALA A 126 -6.56 -0.28 -4.64
CA ALA A 126 -6.34 -0.11 -6.07
C ALA A 126 -7.60 -0.50 -6.83
N SER A 127 -7.83 0.17 -7.95
CA SER A 127 -8.99 -0.10 -8.80
C SER A 127 -8.67 0.19 -10.26
N TRP A 128 -9.14 -0.68 -11.12
CA TRP A 128 -9.21 -0.45 -12.55
C TRP A 128 -10.55 0.23 -12.88
N VAL A 129 -10.49 1.33 -13.61
CA VAL A 129 -11.67 2.13 -13.97
C VAL A 129 -11.44 2.75 -15.34
N ASP A 130 -12.30 2.46 -16.32
CA ASP A 130 -12.31 3.12 -17.63
C ASP A 130 -12.98 4.51 -17.47
N ILE A 131 -12.15 5.51 -17.08
CA ILE A 131 -12.66 6.84 -16.69
C ILE A 131 -12.97 7.72 -17.90
N ASP A 132 -12.27 7.54 -19.02
CA ASP A 132 -12.49 8.28 -20.26
C ASP A 132 -13.33 7.52 -21.31
N ARG A 133 -13.71 6.28 -21.00
CA ARG A 133 -14.59 5.41 -21.78
C ARG A 133 -14.00 5.02 -23.16
N ASP A 134 -12.70 4.89 -23.22
CA ASP A 134 -12.02 4.42 -24.43
C ASP A 134 -11.94 2.88 -24.50
N GLY A 135 -12.32 2.20 -23.44
CA GLY A 135 -12.35 0.75 -23.30
C GLY A 135 -11.07 0.15 -22.76
N PHE A 136 -10.07 0.97 -22.37
CA PHE A 136 -8.87 0.57 -21.68
C PHE A 136 -8.89 1.13 -20.26
N PRO A 137 -9.06 0.31 -19.22
CA PRO A 137 -9.21 0.85 -17.87
C PRO A 137 -7.91 1.43 -17.34
N GLU A 138 -8.01 2.59 -16.68
CA GLU A 138 -6.95 3.23 -15.91
C GLU A 138 -6.76 2.55 -14.56
N LEU A 139 -5.54 2.61 -14.00
CA LEU A 139 -5.25 2.15 -12.66
C LEU A 139 -5.10 3.31 -11.67
N PHE A 140 -5.93 3.29 -10.63
CA PHE A 140 -5.78 4.14 -9.44
C PHE A 140 -5.19 3.34 -8.30
N VAL A 141 -4.18 3.89 -7.60
CA VAL A 141 -3.51 3.25 -6.46
C VAL A 141 -3.41 4.22 -5.29
N ALA A 142 -4.10 3.93 -4.19
CA ALA A 142 -4.03 4.73 -2.98
C ALA A 142 -2.97 4.18 -2.02
N LEU A 143 -2.08 5.05 -1.56
CA LEU A 143 -0.93 4.70 -0.73
C LEU A 143 -1.11 5.11 0.73
N GLU A 144 -0.60 4.31 1.64
CA GLU A 144 -0.33 4.75 3.01
C GLU A 144 0.98 5.56 3.02
N TRP A 145 0.96 6.75 3.62
CA TRP A 145 2.05 7.72 3.62
C TRP A 145 2.47 8.18 2.22
N GLY A 146 1.52 8.29 1.31
CA GLY A 146 1.79 8.68 -0.08
C GLY A 146 0.61 9.33 -0.77
N ALA A 147 0.71 9.47 -2.07
CA ALA A 147 -0.33 10.01 -2.94
C ALA A 147 -1.38 8.96 -3.33
N ILE A 148 -2.42 9.41 -4.02
CA ILE A 148 -3.21 8.55 -4.91
C ILE A 148 -2.54 8.62 -6.27
N CYS A 149 -1.94 7.52 -6.71
CA CYS A 149 -1.30 7.43 -8.02
C CYS A 149 -2.34 7.13 -9.09
N PHE A 150 -2.17 7.74 -10.24
CA PHE A 150 -3.00 7.56 -11.43
C PHE A 150 -2.15 7.13 -12.62
N PHE A 151 -2.44 5.95 -13.13
CA PHE A 151 -1.79 5.40 -14.32
C PHE A 151 -2.79 5.34 -15.46
N ARG A 152 -2.61 6.25 -16.43
CA ARG A 152 -3.41 6.23 -17.65
C ARG A 152 -3.06 5.02 -18.50
N ASN A 153 -4.07 4.41 -19.10
CA ASN A 153 -3.89 3.30 -20.03
C ASN A 153 -4.05 3.80 -21.47
N ASP A 154 -2.96 3.98 -22.17
CA ASP A 154 -2.96 4.35 -23.57
C ASP A 154 -2.85 3.09 -24.43
N SER A 155 -4.00 2.54 -24.80
CA SER A 155 -4.08 1.34 -25.67
C SER A 155 -3.26 0.16 -25.19
N GLY A 156 -3.31 -0.14 -23.90
CA GLY A 156 -2.55 -1.21 -23.23
C GLY A 156 -1.19 -0.77 -22.70
N GLN A 157 -0.79 0.49 -22.87
CA GLN A 157 0.43 1.05 -22.31
C GLN A 157 0.11 1.93 -21.09
N LEU A 158 0.55 1.51 -19.91
CA LEU A 158 0.38 2.31 -18.69
C LEU A 158 1.40 3.43 -18.64
N VAL A 159 0.92 4.65 -18.30
CA VAL A 159 1.75 5.84 -18.13
C VAL A 159 1.37 6.51 -16.82
N ASP A 160 2.36 6.75 -15.95
CA ASP A 160 2.11 7.50 -14.71
C ASP A 160 1.81 8.97 -15.05
N GLN A 161 0.60 9.40 -14.78
CA GLN A 161 0.13 10.78 -14.95
C GLN A 161 -0.32 11.41 -13.62
N THR A 162 0.14 10.87 -12.50
CA THR A 162 -0.21 11.35 -11.14
C THR A 162 0.03 12.85 -10.97
N ALA A 163 1.15 13.36 -11.48
CA ALA A 163 1.49 14.79 -11.39
C ALA A 163 0.63 15.64 -12.33
N GLU A 164 0.40 15.18 -13.55
CA GLU A 164 -0.36 15.88 -14.59
C GLU A 164 -1.82 16.12 -14.17
N VAL A 165 -2.41 15.16 -13.44
CA VAL A 165 -3.78 15.29 -12.92
C VAL A 165 -3.83 15.96 -11.54
N GLY A 166 -2.69 16.42 -10.99
CA GLY A 166 -2.61 17.16 -9.74
C GLY A 166 -2.78 16.32 -8.46
N LEU A 167 -2.57 15.02 -8.53
CA LEU A 167 -2.69 14.12 -7.40
C LEU A 167 -1.37 13.93 -6.62
N SER A 168 -0.22 14.26 -7.18
CA SER A 168 1.10 14.07 -6.54
C SER A 168 1.24 14.78 -5.19
N GLU A 169 0.59 15.95 -5.04
CA GLU A 169 0.61 16.73 -3.80
C GLU A 169 -0.50 16.33 -2.80
N LYS A 170 -1.37 15.39 -3.18
CA LYS A 170 -2.45 14.90 -2.32
C LYS A 170 -1.93 13.74 -1.46
N LEU A 171 -0.97 14.06 -0.60
CA LEU A 171 -0.38 13.09 0.32
C LEU A 171 -1.33 12.76 1.46
N GLY A 172 -1.37 11.49 1.86
CA GLY A 172 -2.24 11.08 2.94
C GLY A 172 -1.96 9.67 3.47
N TRP A 173 -2.73 9.32 4.48
CA TRP A 173 -2.87 7.95 4.95
C TRP A 173 -4.18 7.42 4.39
N TRP A 174 -4.13 7.06 3.11
CA TRP A 174 -5.31 6.60 2.39
C TRP A 174 -5.73 5.21 2.84
N SER A 175 -7.03 4.93 2.88
CA SER A 175 -7.58 3.67 3.36
C SER A 175 -8.38 2.91 2.31
N GLY A 176 -9.03 3.60 1.40
CA GLY A 176 -9.84 2.99 0.36
C GLY A 176 -10.32 4.01 -0.65
N MET A 177 -10.81 3.53 -1.80
CA MET A 177 -11.39 4.34 -2.87
C MET A 177 -12.70 3.70 -3.34
N ALA A 178 -13.63 4.54 -3.81
CA ALA A 178 -14.84 4.13 -4.52
C ALA A 178 -15.06 5.05 -5.72
N PHE A 179 -15.62 4.51 -6.79
CA PHE A 179 -15.82 5.19 -8.06
C PHE A 179 -17.30 5.14 -8.45
N GLY A 180 -17.79 6.21 -9.05
CA GLY A 180 -19.17 6.35 -9.53
C GLY A 180 -19.44 7.76 -10.01
N ASP A 181 -20.55 7.95 -10.71
CA ASP A 181 -21.07 9.26 -11.06
C ASP A 181 -21.88 9.78 -9.86
N PHE A 182 -21.21 10.50 -8.92
CA PHE A 182 -21.83 10.91 -7.67
C PHE A 182 -22.64 12.20 -7.78
N ASP A 183 -22.43 13.01 -8.81
CA ASP A 183 -23.16 14.26 -9.06
C ASP A 183 -24.12 14.17 -10.27
N GLU A 184 -24.26 12.99 -10.85
CA GLU A 184 -25.14 12.68 -11.98
C GLU A 184 -24.84 13.50 -13.24
N ASN A 185 -23.57 13.88 -13.45
CA ASN A 185 -23.13 14.64 -14.64
C ASN A 185 -22.74 13.75 -15.84
N GLY A 186 -22.78 12.43 -15.67
CA GLY A 186 -22.44 11.45 -16.70
C GLY A 186 -20.94 11.12 -16.77
N THR A 187 -20.10 11.68 -15.89
CA THR A 187 -18.68 11.32 -15.77
C THR A 187 -18.44 10.47 -14.52
N ILE A 188 -17.34 9.73 -14.49
CA ILE A 188 -16.97 8.95 -13.31
C ILE A 188 -16.17 9.84 -12.38
N ASP A 189 -16.66 9.95 -11.13
CA ASP A 189 -15.98 10.57 -10.02
C ASP A 189 -15.31 9.53 -9.16
N PHE A 190 -14.44 9.95 -8.23
CA PHE A 190 -13.97 9.08 -7.18
C PHE A 190 -13.96 9.77 -5.80
N VAL A 191 -14.15 8.96 -4.77
CA VAL A 191 -13.96 9.36 -3.38
C VAL A 191 -12.89 8.48 -2.75
N ALA A 192 -12.04 9.10 -1.93
CA ALA A 192 -10.98 8.39 -1.22
C ALA A 192 -11.03 8.70 0.27
N GLY A 193 -10.98 7.65 1.10
CA GLY A 193 -10.91 7.77 2.55
C GLY A 193 -9.48 8.06 3.00
N ASN A 194 -9.32 9.09 3.85
CA ASN A 194 -8.02 9.43 4.46
C ASN A 194 -8.15 9.40 5.98
N LEU A 195 -7.01 9.43 6.70
CA LEU A 195 -7.01 9.68 8.13
C LEU A 195 -7.74 11.01 8.40
N GLY A 196 -8.90 10.92 9.06
CA GLY A 196 -9.84 12.04 9.14
C GLY A 196 -9.45 13.08 10.19
N VAL A 197 -10.21 14.18 10.16
CA VAL A 197 -10.01 15.34 11.04
C VAL A 197 -10.69 15.21 12.42
N ASN A 198 -11.51 14.19 12.63
CA ASN A 198 -12.20 13.94 13.90
C ASN A 198 -11.36 13.12 14.91
N GLY A 199 -10.05 13.22 14.82
CA GLY A 199 -9.08 12.54 15.66
C GLY A 199 -8.06 13.50 16.28
N PRO A 200 -7.05 12.99 17.00
CA PRO A 200 -6.04 13.81 17.66
C PRO A 200 -5.16 14.62 16.69
N HIS A 201 -5.22 14.29 15.41
CA HIS A 201 -4.42 14.92 14.35
C HIS A 201 -5.13 16.06 13.61
N GLN A 202 -6.36 16.42 14.02
CA GLN A 202 -7.15 17.49 13.38
C GLN A 202 -6.39 18.81 13.23
N LYS A 203 -5.57 19.18 14.23
CA LYS A 203 -4.78 20.42 14.24
C LYS A 203 -3.66 20.47 13.19
N TYR A 204 -3.33 19.35 12.54
CA TYR A 204 -2.20 19.27 11.61
C TYR A 204 -2.58 19.38 10.13
N LEU A 205 -3.77 19.90 9.82
CA LEU A 205 -4.25 20.03 8.43
C LEU A 205 -3.35 20.89 7.54
N HIS A 206 -2.73 21.93 8.12
CA HIS A 206 -1.85 22.85 7.38
C HIS A 206 -0.39 22.36 7.34
N HIS A 207 -0.03 21.46 8.24
CA HIS A 207 1.29 20.85 8.34
C HIS A 207 1.10 19.34 8.47
N PRO A 208 1.15 18.59 7.34
CA PRO A 208 0.87 17.15 7.35
C PRO A 208 1.83 16.41 8.29
N LEU A 209 1.33 15.37 8.92
CA LEU A 209 2.16 14.46 9.71
C LEU A 209 3.32 13.93 8.88
N ARG A 210 4.48 13.74 9.53
CA ARG A 210 5.65 13.13 8.90
C ARG A 210 6.03 11.85 9.62
N LEU A 211 6.56 10.92 8.85
CA LEU A 211 7.14 9.67 9.36
C LEU A 211 8.61 9.65 8.99
N TYR A 212 9.48 9.71 10.00
CA TYR A 212 10.91 9.54 9.84
C TYR A 212 11.26 8.09 10.15
N HIS A 213 12.13 7.50 9.38
CA HIS A 213 12.55 6.12 9.58
C HIS A 213 13.99 5.90 9.17
N ALA A 214 14.73 5.20 9.99
CA ALA A 214 16.11 4.75 9.77
C ALA A 214 16.43 3.67 10.81
N ASP A 215 17.57 3.03 10.70
CA ASP A 215 18.20 2.31 11.81
C ASP A 215 18.94 3.37 12.66
N MET A 216 18.25 3.91 13.67
CA MET A 216 18.72 5.09 14.41
C MET A 216 19.66 4.70 15.56
N ASP A 217 19.59 3.47 16.05
CA ASP A 217 20.43 2.98 17.15
C ASP A 217 21.48 1.92 16.73
N GLY A 218 21.58 1.64 15.42
CA GLY A 218 22.57 0.73 14.84
C GLY A 218 22.29 -0.75 15.08
N ASN A 219 21.04 -1.11 15.44
CA ASN A 219 20.66 -2.49 15.75
C ASN A 219 20.19 -3.31 14.55
N GLN A 220 20.21 -2.73 13.33
CA GLN A 220 19.75 -3.29 12.05
C GLN A 220 18.22 -3.46 11.94
N VAL A 221 17.47 -2.86 12.85
CA VAL A 221 16.01 -2.75 12.79
C VAL A 221 15.63 -1.33 12.38
N ILE A 222 14.59 -1.18 11.58
CA ILE A 222 14.11 0.16 11.20
C ILE A 222 13.32 0.75 12.35
N ASP A 223 13.82 1.86 12.88
CA ASP A 223 13.13 2.71 13.86
C ASP A 223 12.19 3.68 13.16
N ILE A 224 11.15 4.09 13.89
CA ILE A 224 10.10 4.97 13.36
C ILE A 224 9.84 6.10 14.34
N VAL A 225 9.94 7.33 13.84
CA VAL A 225 9.55 8.53 14.57
C VAL A 225 8.45 9.25 13.81
N ARG A 226 7.20 9.06 14.25
CA ARG A 226 6.09 9.89 13.77
C ARG A 226 6.16 11.26 14.42
N SER A 227 5.87 12.32 13.64
CA SER A 227 6.00 13.69 14.06
C SER A 227 4.85 14.57 13.57
N HIS A 228 4.60 15.64 14.29
CA HIS A 228 3.71 16.72 13.92
C HIS A 228 4.43 18.07 13.96
N TYR A 229 3.87 19.05 13.28
CA TYR A 229 4.38 20.42 13.35
C TYR A 229 3.86 21.10 14.63
N GLU A 230 4.76 21.65 15.44
CA GLU A 230 4.42 22.41 16.63
C GLU A 230 4.61 23.91 16.36
N GLU A 231 3.51 24.64 16.35
CA GLU A 231 3.48 26.09 16.01
C GLU A 231 4.37 26.94 16.93
N GLU A 232 4.38 26.63 18.24
CA GLU A 232 5.19 27.35 19.23
C GLU A 232 6.70 27.17 19.02
N ILE A 233 7.10 26.05 18.47
CA ILE A 233 8.51 25.71 18.18
C ILE A 233 8.85 26.10 16.73
N GLY A 234 7.86 26.16 15.84
CA GLY A 234 8.04 26.45 14.42
C GLY A 234 8.69 25.30 13.64
N ALA A 235 8.57 24.07 14.12
CA ALA A 235 9.23 22.90 13.54
C ALA A 235 8.50 21.58 13.86
N TYR A 236 8.92 20.49 13.20
CA TYR A 236 8.42 19.16 13.48
C TYR A 236 9.03 18.57 14.76
N VAL A 237 8.18 18.10 15.67
CA VAL A 237 8.54 17.47 16.93
C VAL A 237 8.04 16.02 16.96
N PRO A 238 8.68 15.11 17.73
CA PRO A 238 8.19 13.74 17.88
C PRO A 238 6.79 13.70 18.50
N ASP A 239 5.91 12.85 17.97
CA ASP A 239 4.55 12.61 18.49
C ASP A 239 4.57 11.87 19.83
N LEU A 240 5.57 11.01 20.02
CA LEU A 240 5.71 10.20 21.22
C LEU A 240 6.49 10.95 22.30
N GLN A 241 6.04 10.82 23.54
CA GLN A 241 6.78 11.27 24.70
C GLN A 241 8.08 10.47 24.88
N LEU A 242 9.07 11.08 25.55
CA LEU A 242 10.40 10.51 25.80
C LEU A 242 10.37 9.02 26.22
N GLY A 243 9.62 8.67 27.25
CA GLY A 243 9.59 7.28 27.74
C GLY A 243 8.90 6.29 26.78
N ALA A 244 8.06 6.76 25.85
CA ALA A 244 7.48 5.92 24.82
C ALA A 244 8.45 5.71 23.65
N LEU A 245 9.14 6.78 23.24
CA LEU A 245 10.14 6.72 22.18
C LEU A 245 11.34 5.87 22.60
N ALA A 246 11.82 6.06 23.82
CA ALA A 246 12.95 5.31 24.39
C ALA A 246 12.72 3.80 24.58
N ARG A 247 11.46 3.33 24.57
CA ARG A 247 11.18 1.88 24.51
C ARG A 247 11.47 1.26 23.15
N GLY A 248 11.32 2.05 22.09
CA GLY A 248 11.65 1.61 20.73
C GLY A 248 13.11 1.91 20.36
N ILE A 249 13.62 3.06 20.81
CA ILE A 249 14.97 3.56 20.51
C ILE A 249 15.67 3.88 21.85
N PRO A 250 16.28 2.88 22.51
CA PRO A 250 16.80 3.03 23.87
C PRO A 250 17.85 4.13 24.03
N VAL A 251 18.68 4.36 23.03
CA VAL A 251 19.75 5.38 23.02
C VAL A 251 19.22 6.80 23.26
N VAL A 252 17.94 7.07 22.98
CA VAL A 252 17.29 8.35 23.29
C VAL A 252 17.37 8.68 24.79
N SER A 253 17.27 7.67 25.68
CA SER A 253 17.38 7.87 27.13
C SER A 253 18.78 8.29 27.59
N ASP A 254 19.81 7.99 26.83
CA ASP A 254 21.18 8.36 27.14
C ASP A 254 21.41 9.86 26.90
N HIS A 255 20.72 10.44 25.95
CA HIS A 255 20.81 11.86 25.60
C HIS A 255 19.78 12.74 26.32
N TYR A 256 18.61 12.19 26.62
CA TYR A 256 17.50 12.97 27.20
C TYR A 256 17.02 12.35 28.50
N THR A 257 17.40 12.96 29.64
CA THR A 257 16.98 12.54 30.96
C THR A 257 15.74 13.29 31.47
N SER A 258 15.29 14.31 30.79
CA SER A 258 14.19 15.18 31.18
C SER A 258 13.11 15.27 30.09
N TYR A 259 11.86 14.96 30.47
CA TYR A 259 10.69 15.16 29.61
C TYR A 259 10.53 16.61 29.13
N ARG A 260 10.90 17.59 29.99
CA ARG A 260 10.82 18.99 29.65
C ARG A 260 11.81 19.37 28.55
N VAL A 261 13.03 18.88 28.64
CA VAL A 261 14.08 19.15 27.65
C VAL A 261 13.72 18.45 26.33
N PHE A 262 13.32 17.18 26.39
CA PHE A 262 12.90 16.41 25.22
C PHE A 262 11.69 17.04 24.50
N GLY A 263 10.69 17.52 25.24
CA GLY A 263 9.48 18.14 24.67
C GLY A 263 9.71 19.45 23.91
N GLN A 264 10.92 20.00 23.97
CA GLN A 264 11.33 21.20 23.21
C GLN A 264 12.22 20.86 21.99
N GLN A 265 12.50 19.55 21.78
CA GLN A 265 13.40 19.14 20.71
C GLN A 265 12.64 18.92 19.40
N THR A 266 13.22 19.40 18.31
CA THR A 266 12.78 19.04 16.94
C THR A 266 13.23 17.62 16.60
N VAL A 267 12.58 17.01 15.60
CA VAL A 267 13.00 15.69 15.10
C VAL A 267 14.46 15.72 14.63
N SER A 268 14.89 16.80 13.98
CA SER A 268 16.28 16.94 13.52
C SER A 268 17.26 16.91 14.68
N GLN A 269 16.97 17.63 15.77
CA GLN A 269 17.80 17.63 16.98
C GLN A 269 17.83 16.26 17.67
N VAL A 270 16.71 15.54 17.67
CA VAL A 270 16.69 14.17 18.20
C VAL A 270 17.53 13.25 17.32
N SER A 271 17.41 13.32 16.00
CA SER A 271 18.15 12.46 15.06
C SER A 271 19.66 12.77 15.02
N GLU A 272 20.08 14.00 15.26
CA GLU A 272 21.51 14.37 15.34
C GLU A 272 22.21 13.79 16.59
N ASN A 273 21.45 13.40 17.58
CA ASN A 273 21.94 12.83 18.85
C ASN A 273 21.80 11.29 18.88
N LEU A 274 21.33 10.66 17.80
CA LEU A 274 21.21 9.21 17.66
C LEU A 274 22.25 8.66 16.70
#